data_24ce01ff26934bec2ff04e8bc9976c52
#
_entry.id   24ce01ff26934bec2ff04e8bc9976c52
#
_cell.length_a   1.000
_cell.length_b   1.000
_cell.length_c   1.000
_cell.angle_alpha   90.00
_cell.angle_beta   90.00
_cell.angle_gamma   90.00
#
_symmetry.space_group_name_H-M   'P 1'
#
loop_
_entity.id
_entity.type
_entity.pdbx_description
1 polymer ?
#
loop_
_entity_poly.entity_id
_entity_poly.type
_entity_poly.pdbx_seq_one_letter_code
_entity_poly.pdbx_strand_id
1 'polypeptide(L)'
;MSTFKNRLALLWPEKSTSEIADKIGMSYVGLSKVFSKDALPKADTLLKIHEVSGCDLKWLMTGEGMPFSEEVATGSNQELLGPVGHNAKWIAQGATTALEVLDTLGNPVDLSEFVFIPRYNVKVAAGHGYVVEDEKPRFTMAFRKYWIRFHLRTDPKSLSVVKVTGDSMESVLFDGDNVLVDHSRNQPGNGLYVLRIGEELIVKRTQTLPGNHLLVSSANEAYQPFELNLADETSGVEIIGKVVWFGRQI
;
A
#
# COMPACT_ATOMS: atom_id res chain seq x y z
N MET A 1 10.90 -7.38 22.27
CA MET A 1 10.02 -8.48 21.84
C MET A 1 8.58 -7.98 21.81
N SER A 2 7.82 -8.29 20.77
CA SER A 2 6.41 -7.88 20.69
C SER A 2 5.57 -8.77 21.61
N THR A 3 4.70 -8.17 22.45
CA THR A 3 3.81 -8.93 23.35
C THR A 3 2.74 -9.67 22.54
N PHE A 4 2.15 -10.72 23.09
CA PHE A 4 1.04 -11.42 22.45
C PHE A 4 -0.14 -10.49 22.14
N LYS A 5 -0.43 -9.54 23.03
CA LYS A 5 -1.43 -8.50 22.82
C LYS A 5 -1.12 -7.66 21.58
N ASN A 6 0.13 -7.25 21.41
CA ASN A 6 0.55 -6.45 20.27
C ASN A 6 0.43 -7.24 18.96
N ARG A 7 0.75 -8.54 18.99
CA ARG A 7 0.58 -9.41 17.81
C ARG A 7 -0.90 -9.56 17.41
N LEU A 8 -1.81 -9.73 18.38
CA LEU A 8 -3.25 -9.75 18.08
C LEU A 8 -3.77 -8.42 17.56
N ALA A 9 -3.30 -7.30 18.07
CA ALA A 9 -3.64 -5.97 17.56
C ALA A 9 -3.16 -5.76 16.12
N LEU A 10 -2.06 -6.40 15.72
CA LEU A 10 -1.60 -6.39 14.33
C LEU A 10 -2.51 -7.19 13.38
N LEU A 11 -3.11 -8.30 13.86
CA LEU A 11 -4.04 -9.08 13.06
C LEU A 11 -5.39 -8.38 12.83
N TRP A 12 -5.84 -7.62 13.82
CA TRP A 12 -7.15 -6.93 13.78
C TRP A 12 -7.05 -5.51 14.38
N PRO A 13 -6.39 -4.58 13.69
CA PRO A 13 -6.06 -3.26 14.23
C PRO A 13 -7.26 -2.37 14.53
N GLU A 14 -8.39 -2.59 13.82
CA GLU A 14 -9.63 -1.80 13.98
C GLU A 14 -10.60 -2.41 15.00
N LYS A 15 -10.27 -3.59 15.58
CA LYS A 15 -11.20 -4.30 16.44
C LYS A 15 -10.90 -4.08 17.91
N SER A 16 -11.95 -3.85 18.67
CA SER A 16 -11.89 -3.82 20.14
C SER A 16 -11.55 -5.20 20.71
N THR A 17 -11.08 -5.23 21.95
CA THR A 17 -10.78 -6.48 22.67
C THR A 17 -11.99 -7.42 22.75
N SER A 18 -13.22 -6.86 22.83
CA SER A 18 -14.45 -7.65 22.85
C SER A 18 -14.70 -8.33 21.50
N GLU A 19 -14.61 -7.59 20.40
CA GLU A 19 -14.78 -8.12 19.06
C GLU A 19 -13.73 -9.18 18.70
N ILE A 20 -12.49 -8.99 19.16
CA ILE A 20 -11.45 -10.00 18.99
C ILE A 20 -11.79 -11.26 19.79
N ALA A 21 -12.24 -11.11 21.05
CA ALA A 21 -12.63 -12.24 21.88
C ALA A 21 -13.75 -13.07 21.22
N ASP A 22 -14.81 -12.41 20.73
CA ASP A 22 -15.91 -13.05 20.03
C ASP A 22 -15.43 -13.80 18.77
N LYS A 23 -14.55 -13.16 17.99
CA LYS A 23 -14.00 -13.73 16.75
C LYS A 23 -13.20 -15.01 16.99
N ILE A 24 -12.45 -15.09 18.07
CA ILE A 24 -11.64 -16.28 18.43
C ILE A 24 -12.35 -17.23 19.40
N GLY A 25 -13.63 -16.96 19.73
CA GLY A 25 -14.45 -17.81 20.60
C GLY A 25 -13.97 -17.83 22.05
N MET A 26 -13.43 -16.72 22.54
CA MET A 26 -13.08 -16.51 23.96
C MET A 26 -14.04 -15.54 24.62
N SER A 27 -14.18 -15.64 25.96
CA SER A 27 -14.82 -14.56 26.70
C SER A 27 -13.91 -13.35 26.78
N TYR A 28 -14.49 -12.13 26.80
CA TYR A 28 -13.74 -10.88 27.04
C TYR A 28 -12.85 -10.96 28.28
N VAL A 29 -13.37 -11.50 29.40
CA VAL A 29 -12.62 -11.65 30.65
C VAL A 29 -11.43 -12.61 30.47
N GLY A 30 -11.61 -13.68 29.70
CA GLY A 30 -10.56 -14.64 29.38
C GLY A 30 -9.41 -13.99 28.60
N LEU A 31 -9.74 -13.27 27.52
CA LEU A 31 -8.75 -12.58 26.70
C LEU A 31 -8.06 -11.44 27.47
N SER A 32 -8.80 -10.68 28.26
CA SER A 32 -8.24 -9.62 29.12
C SER A 32 -7.24 -10.15 30.13
N LYS A 33 -7.48 -11.34 30.71
CA LYS A 33 -6.53 -12.01 31.61
C LYS A 33 -5.26 -12.47 30.88
N VAL A 34 -5.38 -12.93 29.65
CA VAL A 34 -4.21 -13.28 28.80
C VAL A 34 -3.36 -12.04 28.55
N PHE A 35 -3.99 -10.91 28.22
CA PHE A 35 -3.29 -9.65 27.99
C PHE A 35 -2.62 -9.09 29.24
N SER A 36 -3.28 -9.15 30.39
CA SER A 36 -2.73 -8.60 31.65
C SER A 36 -1.52 -9.40 32.17
N LYS A 37 -1.44 -10.68 31.83
CA LYS A 37 -0.33 -11.55 32.25
C LYS A 37 0.76 -11.68 31.19
N ASP A 38 0.59 -11.06 30.03
CA ASP A 38 1.43 -11.24 28.84
C ASP A 38 1.71 -12.73 28.54
N ALA A 39 0.69 -13.56 28.76
CA ALA A 39 0.78 -15.00 28.61
C ALA A 39 0.19 -15.43 27.25
N LEU A 40 0.62 -16.60 26.78
CA LEU A 40 -0.02 -17.24 25.64
C LEU A 40 -1.32 -17.93 26.10
N PRO A 41 -2.40 -17.88 25.28
CA PRO A 41 -3.60 -18.68 25.54
C PRO A 41 -3.34 -20.17 25.32
N LYS A 42 -4.33 -21.01 25.59
CA LYS A 42 -4.26 -22.44 25.33
C LYS A 42 -4.08 -22.74 23.82
N ALA A 43 -3.52 -23.90 23.53
CA ALA A 43 -3.25 -24.33 22.14
C ALA A 43 -4.48 -24.25 21.22
N ASP A 44 -5.66 -24.68 21.70
CA ASP A 44 -6.90 -24.62 20.94
C ASP A 44 -7.26 -23.19 20.52
N THR A 45 -6.95 -22.22 21.36
CA THR A 45 -7.20 -20.79 21.06
C THR A 45 -6.18 -20.27 20.04
N LEU A 46 -4.92 -20.69 20.13
CA LEU A 46 -3.89 -20.33 19.16
C LEU A 46 -4.22 -20.90 17.78
N LEU A 47 -4.68 -22.14 17.69
CA LEU A 47 -5.13 -22.78 16.46
C LEU A 47 -6.33 -22.02 15.87
N LYS A 48 -7.30 -21.64 16.69
CA LYS A 48 -8.45 -20.86 16.25
C LYS A 48 -8.06 -19.48 15.72
N ILE A 49 -7.10 -18.82 16.35
CA ILE A 49 -6.54 -17.55 15.85
C ILE A 49 -5.89 -17.77 14.49
N HIS A 50 -5.10 -18.83 14.35
CA HIS A 50 -4.48 -19.22 13.09
C HIS A 50 -5.53 -19.46 11.99
N GLU A 51 -6.55 -20.28 12.25
CA GLU A 51 -7.63 -20.60 11.30
C GLU A 51 -8.40 -19.35 10.84
N VAL A 52 -8.73 -18.45 11.77
CA VAL A 52 -9.53 -17.24 11.48
C VAL A 52 -8.72 -16.13 10.83
N SER A 53 -7.43 -16.04 11.11
CA SER A 53 -6.57 -14.97 10.60
C SER A 53 -5.64 -15.40 9.48
N GLY A 54 -5.37 -16.70 9.33
CA GLY A 54 -4.33 -17.22 8.43
C GLY A 54 -2.90 -16.88 8.89
N CYS A 55 -2.71 -16.42 10.14
CA CYS A 55 -1.38 -16.05 10.62
C CYS A 55 -0.50 -17.27 10.88
N ASP A 56 0.82 -17.11 10.76
CA ASP A 56 1.78 -18.16 11.12
C ASP A 56 1.77 -18.42 12.64
N LEU A 57 1.69 -19.70 13.03
CA LEU A 57 1.62 -20.08 14.44
C LEU A 57 2.92 -19.79 15.19
N LYS A 58 4.09 -19.98 14.58
CA LYS A 58 5.37 -19.67 15.20
C LYS A 58 5.45 -18.18 15.50
N TRP A 59 5.13 -17.36 14.50
CA TRP A 59 5.07 -15.90 14.71
C TRP A 59 4.05 -15.51 15.80
N LEU A 60 2.85 -16.11 15.76
CA LEU A 60 1.83 -15.82 16.77
C LEU A 60 2.31 -16.13 18.19
N MET A 61 3.06 -17.20 18.38
CA MET A 61 3.56 -17.66 19.68
C MET A 61 4.81 -16.90 20.15
N THR A 62 5.77 -16.70 19.25
CA THR A 62 7.11 -16.21 19.60
C THR A 62 7.37 -14.76 19.19
N GLY A 63 6.66 -14.28 18.16
CA GLY A 63 6.94 -13.01 17.49
C GLY A 63 8.11 -13.10 16.52
N GLU A 64 8.67 -14.28 16.30
CA GLU A 64 9.74 -14.52 15.32
C GLU A 64 9.14 -14.88 13.96
N GLY A 65 9.73 -14.34 12.88
CA GLY A 65 9.24 -14.54 11.52
C GLY A 65 8.16 -13.54 11.13
N MET A 66 7.32 -13.94 10.18
CA MET A 66 6.26 -13.10 9.60
C MET A 66 4.89 -13.57 10.08
N PRO A 67 3.91 -12.66 10.28
CA PRO A 67 2.58 -13.03 10.73
C PRO A 67 1.81 -13.93 9.75
N PHE A 68 2.20 -13.96 8.49
CA PHE A 68 1.60 -14.81 7.47
C PHE A 68 2.70 -15.53 6.69
N SER A 69 2.72 -16.86 6.76
CA SER A 69 3.45 -17.71 5.83
C SER A 69 2.66 -17.77 4.52
N GLU A 70 3.30 -17.47 3.40
CA GLU A 70 2.72 -17.80 2.10
C GLU A 70 2.71 -19.35 1.99
N GLU A 71 1.56 -19.97 2.20
CA GLU A 71 1.32 -21.23 1.53
C GLU A 71 1.39 -20.94 0.03
N VAL A 72 2.44 -21.45 -0.59
CA VAL A 72 2.54 -21.53 -2.04
C VAL A 72 1.28 -22.25 -2.52
N ALA A 73 0.32 -21.46 -3.01
CA ALA A 73 -0.78 -22.01 -3.80
C ALA A 73 -0.13 -22.62 -5.05
N THR A 74 0.20 -23.92 -4.97
CA THR A 74 0.47 -24.76 -6.13
C THR A 74 -0.84 -24.98 -6.88
N GLY A 75 -1.27 -23.92 -7.53
CA GLY A 75 -2.42 -23.86 -8.43
C GLY A 75 -2.00 -23.07 -9.65
N SER A 76 -1.62 -23.83 -10.68
CA SER A 76 -1.58 -23.42 -12.11
C SER A 76 -2.01 -21.98 -12.40
N ASN A 77 -1.07 -21.04 -12.43
CA ASN A 77 -1.23 -19.76 -13.09
C ASN A 77 -0.04 -19.49 -14.01
N GLN A 78 -0.14 -20.10 -15.19
CA GLN A 78 0.77 -19.91 -16.32
C GLN A 78 0.39 -18.68 -17.15
N GLU A 79 -0.40 -17.73 -16.64
CA GLU A 79 -1.00 -16.63 -17.43
C GLU A 79 -0.82 -15.21 -16.87
N LEU A 80 0.22 -14.92 -16.09
CA LEU A 80 0.47 -13.54 -15.60
C LEU A 80 1.87 -13.01 -15.91
N LEU A 81 2.52 -13.51 -16.97
CA LEU A 81 3.69 -12.87 -17.54
C LEU A 81 3.30 -12.26 -18.89
N GLY A 82 2.74 -11.05 -18.84
CA GLY A 82 2.70 -10.18 -20.02
C GLY A 82 4.13 -9.94 -20.54
N PRO A 83 4.33 -9.60 -21.83
CA PRO A 83 5.63 -9.60 -22.48
C PRO A 83 6.54 -8.55 -21.89
N VAL A 84 7.46 -8.96 -21.03
CA VAL A 84 8.59 -8.15 -20.59
C VAL A 84 9.57 -8.07 -21.76
N GLY A 85 9.60 -6.89 -22.39
CA GLY A 85 10.44 -6.62 -23.56
C GLY A 85 11.93 -6.85 -23.29
N HIS A 86 12.55 -7.61 -24.15
CA HIS A 86 13.90 -7.55 -24.72
C HIS A 86 15.16 -7.84 -23.90
N ASN A 87 15.11 -8.23 -22.60
CA ASN A 87 16.33 -8.69 -21.91
C ASN A 87 16.24 -10.10 -21.31
N ALA A 88 15.21 -10.86 -21.62
CA ALA A 88 15.04 -12.26 -21.15
C ALA A 88 15.83 -13.31 -21.97
N LYS A 89 16.75 -12.92 -22.85
CA LYS A 89 17.49 -13.85 -23.72
C LYS A 89 18.68 -14.54 -23.08
N TRP A 90 18.97 -14.25 -21.81
CA TRP A 90 20.11 -14.84 -21.09
C TRP A 90 19.77 -15.98 -20.13
N ILE A 91 18.49 -16.39 -20.01
CA ILE A 91 18.06 -17.43 -19.05
C ILE A 91 17.64 -18.75 -19.71
N ALA A 92 17.89 -18.90 -20.99
CA ALA A 92 17.57 -20.14 -21.69
C ALA A 92 18.84 -20.91 -22.08
N GLN A 93 19.53 -21.52 -21.09
CA GLN A 93 20.23 -22.80 -21.25
C GLN A 93 20.96 -23.16 -19.93
N GLY A 94 20.34 -24.00 -19.13
CA GLY A 94 21.06 -24.98 -18.35
C GLY A 94 21.65 -24.59 -16.99
N ALA A 95 20.99 -23.77 -16.16
CA ALA A 95 21.32 -23.73 -14.74
C ALA A 95 20.06 -23.49 -13.90
N THR A 96 19.57 -24.55 -13.29
CA THR A 96 18.58 -24.52 -12.20
C THR A 96 19.29 -24.10 -10.90
N THR A 97 20.00 -22.99 -10.92
CA THR A 97 20.45 -22.31 -9.70
C THR A 97 19.48 -21.15 -9.47
N ALA A 98 18.64 -21.29 -8.46
CA ALA A 98 17.88 -20.16 -7.95
C ALA A 98 18.85 -18.98 -7.78
N LEU A 99 18.62 -17.87 -8.47
CA LEU A 99 19.42 -16.66 -8.30
C LEU A 99 19.27 -16.22 -6.84
N GLU A 100 20.30 -16.51 -6.04
CA GLU A 100 20.35 -16.04 -4.66
C GLU A 100 20.56 -14.52 -4.69
N VAL A 101 19.52 -13.79 -4.27
CA VAL A 101 19.58 -12.32 -4.15
C VAL A 101 20.13 -12.00 -2.77
N LEU A 102 21.21 -11.22 -2.73
CA LEU A 102 21.85 -10.80 -1.49
C LEU A 102 21.61 -9.32 -1.24
N ASP A 103 21.57 -8.93 0.04
CA ASP A 103 21.62 -7.53 0.44
C ASP A 103 23.07 -6.97 0.34
N THR A 104 23.24 -5.70 0.67
CA THR A 104 24.55 -5.03 0.61
C THR A 104 25.59 -5.57 1.61
N LEU A 105 25.16 -6.40 2.56
CA LEU A 105 25.98 -7.05 3.57
C LEU A 105 26.24 -8.53 3.23
N GLY A 106 25.67 -9.04 2.11
CA GLY A 106 25.82 -10.42 1.66
C GLY A 106 24.83 -11.40 2.32
N ASN A 107 23.76 -10.93 2.96
CA ASN A 107 22.74 -11.80 3.51
C ASN A 107 21.69 -12.15 2.44
N PRO A 108 21.17 -13.39 2.41
CA PRO A 108 20.11 -13.78 1.50
C PRO A 108 18.85 -12.93 1.67
N VAL A 109 18.28 -12.49 0.55
CA VAL A 109 17.01 -11.75 0.51
C VAL A 109 15.94 -12.62 -0.13
N ASP A 110 14.88 -12.88 0.61
CA ASP A 110 13.69 -13.55 0.06
C ASP A 110 12.84 -12.53 -0.73
N LEU A 111 12.87 -12.65 -2.06
CA LEU A 111 12.08 -11.80 -2.94
C LEU A 111 10.57 -12.00 -2.78
N SER A 112 10.13 -13.15 -2.23
CA SER A 112 8.71 -13.39 -1.98
C SER A 112 8.12 -12.45 -0.93
N GLU A 113 8.95 -11.87 -0.06
CA GLU A 113 8.54 -10.85 0.92
C GLU A 113 8.28 -9.47 0.30
N PHE A 114 8.60 -9.28 -0.97
CA PHE A 114 8.48 -7.99 -1.65
C PHE A 114 7.36 -8.03 -2.69
N VAL A 115 6.84 -6.84 -2.95
CA VAL A 115 5.99 -6.55 -4.10
C VAL A 115 6.64 -5.43 -4.90
N PHE A 116 6.55 -5.54 -6.22
CA PHE A 116 7.15 -4.61 -7.16
C PHE A 116 6.04 -3.71 -7.71
N ILE A 117 5.99 -2.46 -7.23
CA ILE A 117 4.98 -1.49 -7.62
C ILE A 117 5.46 -0.71 -8.83
N PRO A 118 4.68 -0.64 -9.94
CA PRO A 118 5.07 0.09 -11.13
C PRO A 118 5.18 1.59 -10.84
N ARG A 119 6.23 2.21 -11.38
CA ARG A 119 6.47 3.65 -11.31
C ARG A 119 6.27 4.30 -12.66
N TYR A 120 5.44 5.33 -12.67
CA TYR A 120 5.09 6.11 -13.82
C TYR A 120 5.72 7.50 -13.76
N ASN A 121 6.21 7.99 -14.90
CA ASN A 121 6.59 9.39 -15.06
C ASN A 121 5.37 10.12 -15.65
N VAL A 122 4.47 10.55 -14.81
CA VAL A 122 3.40 11.43 -15.25
C VAL A 122 4.00 12.82 -15.39
N LYS A 123 4.16 13.31 -16.61
CA LYS A 123 4.44 14.72 -16.85
C LYS A 123 3.15 15.46 -16.59
N VAL A 124 3.11 16.27 -15.56
CA VAL A 124 2.16 17.35 -15.43
C VAL A 124 2.59 18.40 -16.44
N ALA A 125 2.03 18.35 -17.66
CA ALA A 125 2.31 19.31 -18.68
C ALA A 125 1.38 20.52 -18.48
N ALA A 126 1.97 21.65 -18.19
CA ALA A 126 1.32 22.93 -18.43
C ALA A 126 1.18 23.12 -19.96
N GLY A 127 -0.01 22.88 -20.50
CA GLY A 127 -0.42 23.26 -21.85
C GLY A 127 -0.07 22.28 -22.97
N HIS A 128 -1.12 21.82 -23.66
CA HIS A 128 -1.21 21.01 -24.87
C HIS A 128 -1.15 19.48 -24.68
N GLY A 129 -2.31 18.89 -24.68
CA GLY A 129 -2.75 17.55 -25.05
C GLY A 129 -1.70 16.43 -25.08
N TYR A 130 -1.73 15.59 -24.04
CA TYR A 130 -1.17 14.24 -24.15
C TYR A 130 -2.14 13.23 -23.55
N VAL A 131 -2.61 12.32 -24.41
CA VAL A 131 -3.42 11.17 -24.06
C VAL A 131 -2.58 10.19 -23.24
N VAL A 132 -3.06 9.84 -22.04
CA VAL A 132 -2.36 8.98 -21.05
C VAL A 132 -2.41 7.48 -21.46
N GLU A 133 -2.75 7.13 -22.68
CA GLU A 133 -2.96 5.73 -23.08
C GLU A 133 -1.69 4.88 -23.27
N ASP A 134 -0.47 5.46 -23.17
CA ASP A 134 0.76 4.73 -23.51
C ASP A 134 1.94 4.90 -22.54
N GLU A 135 1.72 5.34 -21.32
CA GLU A 135 2.82 5.40 -20.35
C GLU A 135 3.14 4.01 -19.77
N LYS A 136 4.07 3.34 -20.45
CA LYS A 136 4.70 2.13 -19.89
C LYS A 136 5.43 2.51 -18.59
N PRO A 137 5.28 1.70 -17.52
CA PRO A 137 6.05 1.93 -16.29
C PRO A 137 7.55 1.96 -16.63
N ARG A 138 8.26 2.96 -16.12
CA ARG A 138 9.67 3.13 -16.40
C ARG A 138 10.54 2.11 -15.69
N PHE A 139 10.16 1.77 -14.48
CA PHE A 139 10.72 0.72 -13.62
C PHE A 139 9.75 0.43 -12.49
N THR A 140 10.09 -0.54 -11.64
CA THR A 140 9.31 -0.87 -10.46
C THR A 140 10.07 -0.50 -9.19
N MET A 141 9.36 -0.13 -8.13
CA MET A 141 9.91 0.04 -6.79
C MET A 141 9.51 -1.14 -5.91
N ALA A 142 10.49 -1.70 -5.21
CA ALA A 142 10.27 -2.81 -4.31
C ALA A 142 9.84 -2.31 -2.93
N PHE A 143 8.74 -2.85 -2.43
CA PHE A 143 8.25 -2.60 -1.08
C PHE A 143 8.02 -3.92 -0.36
N ARG A 144 8.22 -3.94 0.95
CA ARG A 144 7.86 -5.12 1.74
C ARG A 144 6.35 -5.32 1.76
N LYS A 145 5.87 -6.51 1.39
CA LYS A 145 4.43 -6.88 1.41
C LYS A 145 3.81 -6.61 2.78
N TYR A 146 4.55 -6.99 3.85
CA TYR A 146 4.15 -6.71 5.22
C TYR A 146 3.86 -5.23 5.46
N TRP A 147 4.78 -4.35 5.04
CA TRP A 147 4.64 -2.91 5.25
C TRP A 147 3.42 -2.33 4.53
N ILE A 148 3.17 -2.72 3.28
CA ILE A 148 1.98 -2.29 2.53
C ILE A 148 0.71 -2.77 3.22
N ARG A 149 0.65 -4.06 3.57
CA ARG A 149 -0.56 -4.65 4.13
C ARG A 149 -0.89 -4.11 5.53
N PHE A 150 0.11 -3.92 6.40
CA PHE A 150 -0.13 -3.61 7.81
C PHE A 150 0.04 -2.13 8.17
N HIS A 151 0.93 -1.41 7.51
CA HIS A 151 1.11 0.03 7.78
C HIS A 151 0.25 0.88 6.84
N LEU A 152 0.22 0.58 5.55
CA LEU A 152 -0.62 1.32 4.60
C LEU A 152 -2.05 0.80 4.54
N ARG A 153 -2.28 -0.46 4.93
CA ARG A 153 -3.59 -1.13 4.96
C ARG A 153 -4.27 -1.12 3.60
N THR A 154 -3.53 -1.47 2.56
CA THR A 154 -4.01 -1.49 1.19
C THR A 154 -3.55 -2.74 0.45
N ASP A 155 -4.22 -3.07 -0.65
CA ASP A 155 -3.80 -4.14 -1.55
C ASP A 155 -2.68 -3.61 -2.48
N PRO A 156 -1.53 -4.30 -2.57
CA PRO A 156 -0.49 -3.96 -3.53
C PRO A 156 -0.97 -3.79 -4.97
N LYS A 157 -1.99 -4.52 -5.37
CA LYS A 157 -2.57 -4.45 -6.73
C LYS A 157 -3.24 -3.11 -7.04
N SER A 158 -3.63 -2.37 -6.00
CA SER A 158 -4.25 -1.05 -6.13
C SER A 158 -3.24 0.09 -6.08
N LEU A 159 -1.93 -0.22 -6.09
CA LEU A 159 -0.89 0.78 -5.90
C LEU A 159 -0.14 1.11 -7.19
N SER A 160 0.21 2.37 -7.32
CA SER A 160 1.22 2.82 -8.27
C SER A 160 2.13 3.87 -7.64
N VAL A 161 3.35 3.99 -8.16
CA VAL A 161 4.25 5.09 -7.81
C VAL A 161 4.22 6.12 -8.93
N VAL A 162 4.06 7.40 -8.56
CA VAL A 162 4.05 8.52 -9.50
C VAL A 162 5.13 9.52 -9.11
N LYS A 163 5.85 10.05 -10.10
CA LYS A 163 6.80 11.14 -9.87
C LYS A 163 6.05 12.47 -9.77
N VAL A 164 6.30 13.23 -8.71
CA VAL A 164 5.82 14.60 -8.56
C VAL A 164 6.63 15.51 -9.50
N THR A 165 5.94 16.43 -10.16
CA THR A 165 6.55 17.44 -11.01
C THR A 165 5.96 18.80 -10.69
N GLY A 166 6.80 19.83 -10.69
CA GLY A 166 6.40 21.21 -10.37
C GLY A 166 6.42 21.53 -8.88
N ASP A 167 6.03 22.74 -8.55
CA ASP A 167 6.22 23.39 -7.25
C ASP A 167 4.92 23.63 -6.48
N SER A 168 3.77 23.27 -7.05
CA SER A 168 2.46 23.57 -6.43
C SER A 168 2.25 22.94 -5.05
N MET A 169 3.00 21.91 -4.72
CA MET A 169 2.95 21.23 -3.41
C MET A 169 4.20 21.47 -2.57
N GLU A 170 5.04 22.45 -2.94
CA GLU A 170 6.22 22.82 -2.13
C GLU A 170 5.85 23.14 -0.69
N SER A 171 6.76 22.85 0.20
CA SER A 171 6.66 22.70 1.64
C SER A 171 6.20 21.30 2.09
N VAL A 172 5.47 20.56 1.26
CA VAL A 172 5.02 19.16 1.55
C VAL A 172 5.66 18.18 0.59
N LEU A 173 5.45 18.37 -0.72
CA LEU A 173 6.07 17.60 -1.79
C LEU A 173 6.87 18.53 -2.70
N PHE A 174 8.00 18.06 -3.18
CA PHE A 174 8.89 18.84 -4.05
C PHE A 174 9.01 18.17 -5.42
N ASP A 175 9.45 18.95 -6.40
CA ASP A 175 9.77 18.40 -7.72
C ASP A 175 10.75 17.22 -7.60
N GLY A 176 10.44 16.11 -8.25
CA GLY A 176 11.23 14.88 -8.20
C GLY A 176 10.84 13.87 -7.13
N ASP A 177 10.03 14.24 -6.14
CA ASP A 177 9.52 13.28 -5.14
C ASP A 177 8.76 12.14 -5.83
N ASN A 178 8.75 10.98 -5.18
CA ASN A 178 7.92 9.85 -5.59
C ASN A 178 6.78 9.70 -4.59
N VAL A 179 5.54 9.64 -5.06
CA VAL A 179 4.36 9.38 -4.24
C VAL A 179 3.81 8.00 -4.54
N LEU A 180 3.40 7.28 -3.50
CA LEU A 180 2.68 6.02 -3.62
C LEU A 180 1.18 6.32 -3.55
N VAL A 181 0.46 5.97 -4.61
CA VAL A 181 -0.96 6.26 -4.79
C VAL A 181 -1.77 4.99 -4.61
N ASP A 182 -2.79 5.04 -3.77
CA ASP A 182 -3.75 3.97 -3.56
C ASP A 182 -5.03 4.26 -4.36
N HIS A 183 -5.20 3.56 -5.47
CA HIS A 183 -6.34 3.72 -6.38
C HIS A 183 -7.64 3.14 -5.82
N SER A 184 -7.59 2.29 -4.78
CA SER A 184 -8.80 1.82 -4.10
C SER A 184 -9.46 2.91 -3.24
N ARG A 185 -8.71 3.98 -2.92
CA ARG A 185 -9.18 5.15 -2.17
C ARG A 185 -9.41 6.34 -3.10
N ASN A 186 -10.29 6.16 -4.08
CA ASN A 186 -10.66 7.15 -5.07
C ASN A 186 -11.97 7.90 -4.77
N GLN A 187 -12.44 7.83 -3.53
CA GLN A 187 -13.59 8.61 -3.07
C GLN A 187 -13.13 9.94 -2.46
N PRO A 188 -13.98 11.00 -2.54
CA PRO A 188 -13.69 12.28 -1.91
C PRO A 188 -13.36 12.12 -0.43
N GLY A 189 -12.28 12.77 0.02
CA GLY A 189 -11.83 12.67 1.40
C GLY A 189 -10.76 13.68 1.76
N ASN A 190 -10.27 13.61 3.00
CA ASN A 190 -9.24 14.51 3.50
C ASN A 190 -7.85 13.93 3.30
N GLY A 191 -6.92 14.75 2.82
CA GLY A 191 -5.51 14.36 2.67
C GLY A 191 -4.89 14.78 1.35
N LEU A 192 -3.85 14.08 0.94
CA LEU A 192 -3.22 14.29 -0.37
C LEU A 192 -3.82 13.30 -1.36
N TYR A 193 -4.25 13.82 -2.51
CA TYR A 193 -4.86 13.04 -3.57
C TYR A 193 -4.24 13.37 -4.92
N VAL A 194 -4.19 12.37 -5.78
CA VAL A 194 -3.96 12.57 -7.21
C VAL A 194 -5.32 12.78 -7.85
N LEU A 195 -5.47 13.90 -8.53
CA LEU A 195 -6.66 14.29 -9.26
C LEU A 195 -6.32 14.37 -10.75
N ARG A 196 -7.31 14.08 -11.58
CA ARG A 196 -7.28 14.40 -13.01
C ARG A 196 -8.18 15.60 -13.26
N ILE A 197 -7.68 16.63 -13.93
CA ILE A 197 -8.44 17.78 -14.39
C ILE A 197 -8.23 17.87 -15.91
N GLY A 198 -9.26 17.54 -16.68
CA GLY A 198 -9.11 17.33 -18.11
C GLY A 198 -8.08 16.24 -18.40
N GLU A 199 -6.97 16.58 -19.05
CA GLU A 199 -5.88 15.65 -19.37
C GLU A 199 -4.73 15.68 -18.36
N GLU A 200 -4.79 16.56 -17.37
CA GLU A 200 -3.69 16.75 -16.42
C GLU A 200 -3.90 15.95 -15.13
N LEU A 201 -2.83 15.25 -14.70
CA LEU A 201 -2.77 14.66 -13.36
C LEU A 201 -2.03 15.62 -12.42
N ILE A 202 -2.68 15.97 -11.32
CA ILE A 202 -2.12 16.86 -10.31
C ILE A 202 -2.19 16.22 -8.92
N VAL A 203 -1.22 16.54 -8.06
CA VAL A 203 -1.30 16.21 -6.64
C VAL A 203 -1.76 17.44 -5.90
N LYS A 204 -2.81 17.30 -5.07
CA LYS A 204 -3.37 18.38 -4.28
C LYS A 204 -3.78 17.91 -2.89
N ARG A 205 -3.92 18.84 -1.96
CA ARG A 205 -4.57 18.61 -0.69
C ARG A 205 -6.06 18.76 -0.87
N THR A 206 -6.84 17.79 -0.37
CA THR A 206 -8.29 17.86 -0.38
C THR A 206 -8.85 17.91 1.02
N GLN A 207 -9.99 18.58 1.18
CA GLN A 207 -10.77 18.63 2.41
C GLN A 207 -12.26 18.58 2.07
N THR A 208 -12.97 17.62 2.65
CA THR A 208 -14.43 17.54 2.50
C THR A 208 -15.09 18.67 3.29
N LEU A 209 -15.96 19.41 2.63
CA LEU A 209 -16.76 20.48 3.20
C LEU A 209 -18.23 20.08 3.31
N PRO A 210 -19.02 20.75 4.18
CA PRO A 210 -20.47 20.58 4.22
C PRO A 210 -21.13 20.87 2.87
N GLY A 211 -22.30 20.29 2.59
CA GLY A 211 -23.04 20.55 1.36
C GLY A 211 -22.51 19.83 0.13
N ASN A 212 -21.81 18.71 0.32
CA ASN A 212 -21.25 17.91 -0.76
C ASN A 212 -20.17 18.65 -1.59
N HIS A 213 -19.36 19.44 -0.93
CA HIS A 213 -18.26 20.19 -1.52
C HIS A 213 -16.89 19.59 -1.13
N LEU A 214 -15.91 19.72 -2.02
CA LEU A 214 -14.53 19.36 -1.79
C LEU A 214 -13.64 20.56 -2.04
N LEU A 215 -12.97 21.06 -1.01
CA LEU A 215 -11.93 22.06 -1.16
C LEU A 215 -10.67 21.38 -1.70
N VAL A 216 -10.11 21.92 -2.76
CA VAL A 216 -8.84 21.50 -3.37
C VAL A 216 -7.83 22.63 -3.22
N SER A 217 -6.71 22.34 -2.57
CA SER A 217 -5.68 23.34 -2.29
C SER A 217 -4.28 22.85 -2.61
N SER A 218 -3.41 23.77 -2.95
CA SER A 218 -1.97 23.57 -3.06
C SER A 218 -1.31 23.79 -1.70
N ALA A 219 -0.11 23.22 -1.50
CA ALA A 219 0.70 23.55 -0.33
C ALA A 219 1.46 24.87 -0.54
N ASN A 220 1.80 25.19 -1.79
CA ASN A 220 2.38 26.47 -2.19
C ASN A 220 1.27 27.54 -2.28
N GLU A 221 1.38 28.59 -1.48
CA GLU A 221 0.39 29.68 -1.37
C GLU A 221 0.26 30.54 -2.64
N ALA A 222 1.21 30.42 -3.58
CA ALA A 222 1.11 31.08 -4.88
C ALA A 222 -0.05 30.55 -5.74
N TYR A 223 -0.57 29.37 -5.40
CA TYR A 223 -1.67 28.72 -6.11
C TYR A 223 -2.98 28.87 -5.34
N GLN A 224 -3.98 29.44 -5.97
CA GLN A 224 -5.28 29.67 -5.35
C GLN A 224 -6.03 28.34 -5.15
N PRO A 225 -6.66 28.12 -3.99
CA PRO A 225 -7.55 26.99 -3.78
C PRO A 225 -8.84 27.16 -4.57
N PHE A 226 -9.51 26.05 -4.86
CA PHE A 226 -10.83 26.04 -5.49
C PHE A 226 -11.72 24.97 -4.87
N GLU A 227 -13.02 25.14 -5.03
CA GLU A 227 -14.01 24.19 -4.54
C GLU A 227 -14.65 23.43 -5.70
N LEU A 228 -14.89 22.14 -5.45
CA LEU A 228 -15.64 21.28 -6.34
C LEU A 228 -16.98 20.93 -5.69
N ASN A 229 -18.04 21.07 -6.47
CA ASN A 229 -19.32 20.49 -6.09
C ASN A 229 -19.34 19.02 -6.53
N LEU A 230 -19.37 18.10 -5.56
CA LEU A 230 -19.34 16.66 -5.82
C LEU A 230 -20.65 16.12 -6.43
N ALA A 231 -21.71 16.94 -6.47
CA ALA A 231 -22.95 16.60 -7.18
C ALA A 231 -22.90 16.99 -8.68
N ASP A 232 -21.89 17.75 -9.09
CA ASP A 232 -21.72 18.17 -10.47
C ASP A 232 -20.82 17.19 -11.23
N GLU A 233 -21.44 16.27 -11.95
CA GLU A 233 -20.73 15.29 -12.80
C GLU A 233 -20.02 15.94 -14.00
N THR A 234 -20.30 17.23 -14.30
CA THR A 234 -19.68 17.94 -15.41
C THR A 234 -18.42 18.70 -15.01
N SER A 235 -18.00 18.62 -13.76
CA SER A 235 -16.81 19.32 -13.23
C SER A 235 -15.51 18.98 -13.98
N GLY A 236 -15.45 17.86 -14.70
CA GLY A 236 -14.26 17.40 -15.42
C GLY A 236 -13.09 17.02 -14.49
N VAL A 237 -13.36 16.83 -13.20
CA VAL A 237 -12.37 16.42 -12.20
C VAL A 237 -12.64 14.99 -11.77
N GLU A 238 -11.60 14.15 -11.84
CA GLU A 238 -11.63 12.75 -11.40
C GLU A 238 -10.64 12.54 -10.25
N ILE A 239 -11.06 11.81 -9.21
CA ILE A 239 -10.17 11.41 -8.11
C ILE A 239 -9.52 10.08 -8.50
N ILE A 240 -8.22 10.11 -8.78
CA ILE A 240 -7.45 8.93 -9.22
C ILE A 240 -7.06 8.05 -8.04
N GLY A 241 -6.75 8.65 -6.89
CA GLY A 241 -6.40 7.90 -5.69
C GLY A 241 -5.76 8.76 -4.61
N LYS A 242 -5.68 8.18 -3.42
CA LYS A 242 -5.07 8.81 -2.25
C LYS A 242 -3.57 8.58 -2.21
N VAL A 243 -2.80 9.62 -1.93
CA VAL A 243 -1.36 9.48 -1.61
C VAL A 243 -1.22 8.89 -0.21
N VAL A 244 -0.57 7.74 -0.10
CA VAL A 244 -0.40 7.00 1.15
C VAL A 244 1.03 6.98 1.66
N TRP A 245 2.00 7.37 0.83
CA TRP A 245 3.41 7.50 1.19
C TRP A 245 4.12 8.36 0.16
N PHE A 246 5.23 8.97 0.56
CA PHE A 246 6.16 9.62 -0.37
C PHE A 246 7.61 9.36 0.02
N GLY A 247 8.50 9.43 -0.97
CA GLY A 247 9.94 9.35 -0.80
C GLY A 247 10.65 10.44 -1.58
N ARG A 248 11.69 11.02 -0.97
CA ARG A 248 12.48 12.12 -1.51
C ARG A 248 13.93 11.72 -1.64
N GLN A 249 14.55 12.13 -2.76
CA GLN A 249 15.98 12.16 -2.91
C GLN A 249 16.47 13.56 -2.53
N ILE A 250 17.40 13.66 -1.59
CA ILE A 250 18.04 14.91 -1.11
C ILE A 250 19.45 15.02 -1.64
#